data_ed85323bd4b3196109de6d11d148b090
#
_entry.id   ed85323bd4b3196109de6d11d148b090
#
_cell.length_a   1.000
_cell.length_b   1.000
_cell.length_c   1.000
_cell.angle_alpha   90.00
_cell.angle_beta   90.00
_cell.angle_gamma   90.00
#
_symmetry.space_group_name_H-M   'P 1'
#
loop_
_entity.id
_entity.type
_entity.pdbx_description
1 polymer ?
#
loop_
_entity_poly.entity_id
_entity_poly.type
_entity_poly.pdbx_seq_one_letter_code
_entity_poly.pdbx_strand_id
1 'polypeptide(L)'
;VTEHEGPFDVAPWPDVLTARVVTPGARPHVHGYDCEGDLARGTTSGERLILALTGELPSRARARAFEVVTSFVAPVAVNEAPTHAALLARLCSASTSGVLSTAALALAEQARTLVASLATDWGWLVDPQGEVPLPLRATDDEARASVARLREALGPSGLPVPALDRDVARSPALVAALVACGLVRPEQVEAAWVVSRLPLAFAEAMADKPGNLREYPWHLPRFRYEEGER
;
A
#
# COMPACT_ATOMS: atom_id res chain seq x y z
N VAL A 1 -41.02 -0.80 -23.52
CA VAL A 1 -39.90 -0.03 -22.92
C VAL A 1 -39.52 -0.82 -21.69
N THR A 2 -38.42 -1.57 -21.75
CA THR A 2 -37.82 -2.18 -20.59
C THR A 2 -37.19 -1.04 -19.77
N GLU A 3 -37.78 -0.78 -18.59
CA GLU A 3 -37.13 0.08 -17.60
C GLU A 3 -35.77 -0.55 -17.30
N HIS A 4 -34.69 0.20 -17.62
CA HIS A 4 -33.34 -0.14 -17.20
C HIS A 4 -33.25 0.15 -15.69
N GLU A 5 -33.31 -0.90 -14.87
CA GLU A 5 -32.98 -0.79 -13.47
C GLU A 5 -31.51 -0.33 -13.34
N GLY A 6 -31.29 0.84 -12.78
CA GLY A 6 -29.95 1.33 -12.46
C GLY A 6 -29.36 0.58 -11.26
N PRO A 7 -28.05 0.68 -11.02
CA PRO A 7 -27.42 0.00 -9.87
C PRO A 7 -27.96 0.43 -8.51
N PHE A 8 -28.71 1.54 -8.44
CA PHE A 8 -29.36 2.03 -7.23
C PHE A 8 -30.80 1.53 -7.04
N ASP A 9 -31.39 0.94 -8.09
CA ASP A 9 -32.79 0.46 -8.05
C ASP A 9 -32.88 -0.97 -7.48
N VAL A 10 -31.76 -1.69 -7.46
CA VAL A 10 -31.68 -3.10 -7.02
C VAL A 10 -31.50 -3.24 -5.50
N ALA A 11 -30.94 -2.23 -4.83
CA ALA A 11 -30.81 -2.19 -3.39
C ALA A 11 -31.28 -0.83 -2.85
N PRO A 12 -32.26 -0.77 -1.95
CA PRO A 12 -32.66 0.48 -1.35
C PRO A 12 -31.45 1.13 -0.67
N TRP A 13 -31.29 2.42 -0.91
CA TRP A 13 -30.27 3.21 -0.21
C TRP A 13 -30.52 3.11 1.31
N PRO A 14 -29.50 2.81 2.13
CA PRO A 14 -29.71 2.67 3.56
C PRO A 14 -30.14 4.01 4.19
N ASP A 15 -31.21 4.00 4.97
CA ASP A 15 -31.70 5.19 5.69
C ASP A 15 -30.67 5.70 6.72
N VAL A 16 -29.81 4.80 7.21
CA VAL A 16 -28.79 5.09 8.22
C VAL A 16 -27.46 4.47 7.86
N LEU A 17 -26.40 5.29 7.78
CA LEU A 17 -25.03 4.82 7.65
C LEU A 17 -24.48 4.49 9.05
N THR A 18 -24.03 3.25 9.21
CA THR A 18 -23.46 2.77 10.49
C THR A 18 -21.95 2.88 10.50
N ALA A 19 -21.41 3.73 11.39
CA ALA A 19 -19.97 3.77 11.66
C ALA A 19 -19.54 2.50 12.40
N ARG A 20 -18.45 1.87 11.93
CA ARG A 20 -17.92 0.62 12.52
C ARG A 20 -16.50 0.73 13.03
N VAL A 21 -15.78 1.74 12.60
CA VAL A 21 -14.35 1.95 12.92
C VAL A 21 -14.18 3.16 13.81
N VAL A 22 -14.78 4.29 13.42
CA VAL A 22 -14.62 5.56 14.12
C VAL A 22 -15.91 5.91 14.86
N THR A 23 -15.81 6.15 16.16
CA THR A 23 -16.86 6.79 16.95
C THR A 23 -16.51 8.26 17.10
N PRO A 24 -17.28 9.18 16.46
CA PRO A 24 -17.04 10.61 16.54
C PRO A 24 -17.48 11.18 17.89
N GLY A 25 -17.03 12.39 18.24
CA GLY A 25 -17.41 13.10 19.45
C GLY A 25 -16.31 14.03 19.94
N ALA A 26 -16.49 14.58 21.13
CA ALA A 26 -15.46 15.42 21.77
C ALA A 26 -14.18 14.63 22.09
N ARG A 27 -14.30 13.33 22.23
CA ARG A 27 -13.19 12.37 22.30
C ARG A 27 -13.43 11.28 21.25
N PRO A 28 -12.84 11.39 20.05
CA PRO A 28 -13.01 10.40 19.00
C PRO A 28 -12.28 9.10 19.36
N HIS A 29 -12.91 7.96 19.04
CA HIS A 29 -12.34 6.62 19.23
C HIS A 29 -12.19 5.90 17.90
N VAL A 30 -11.13 5.11 17.78
CA VAL A 30 -10.91 4.17 16.68
C VAL A 30 -10.88 2.77 17.26
N HIS A 31 -11.80 1.90 16.84
CA HIS A 31 -12.00 0.56 17.38
C HIS A 31 -12.06 0.52 18.93
N GLY A 32 -12.66 1.56 19.53
CA GLY A 32 -12.80 1.67 20.98
C GLY A 32 -11.62 2.33 21.72
N TYR A 33 -10.49 2.59 21.07
CA TYR A 33 -9.36 3.31 21.65
C TYR A 33 -9.52 4.82 21.51
N ASP A 34 -9.30 5.58 22.60
CA ASP A 34 -9.31 7.04 22.57
C ASP A 34 -8.14 7.55 21.71
N CYS A 35 -8.45 8.34 20.68
CA CYS A 35 -7.44 8.86 19.76
C CYS A 35 -6.40 9.76 20.43
N GLU A 36 -6.83 10.59 21.40
CA GLU A 36 -5.98 11.57 22.08
C GLU A 36 -5.33 11.01 23.34
N GLY A 37 -6.07 10.18 24.09
CA GLY A 37 -5.62 9.59 25.35
C GLY A 37 -4.71 8.40 25.15
N ASP A 38 -5.14 7.44 24.33
CA ASP A 38 -4.47 6.16 24.16
C ASP A 38 -3.52 6.17 22.94
N LEU A 39 -4.09 6.43 21.73
CA LEU A 39 -3.37 6.23 20.49
C LEU A 39 -2.26 7.28 20.28
N ALA A 40 -2.55 8.54 20.55
CA ALA A 40 -1.57 9.62 20.34
C ALA A 40 -0.33 9.48 21.23
N ARG A 41 -0.46 8.87 22.41
CA ARG A 41 0.62 8.76 23.39
C ARG A 41 1.36 7.44 23.34
N GLY A 42 0.69 6.37 22.93
CA GLY A 42 1.18 5.00 23.11
C GLY A 42 1.49 4.27 21.81
N THR A 43 1.15 4.83 20.62
CA THR A 43 1.27 4.11 19.36
C THR A 43 2.00 4.87 18.28
N THR A 44 2.70 4.14 17.40
CA THR A 44 3.30 4.64 16.16
C THR A 44 2.24 4.79 15.06
N SER A 45 2.61 5.44 13.95
CA SER A 45 1.73 5.55 12.78
C SER A 45 1.43 4.18 12.15
N GLY A 46 2.41 3.26 12.13
CA GLY A 46 2.22 1.91 11.62
C GLY A 46 1.27 1.08 12.49
N GLU A 47 1.38 1.20 13.83
CA GLU A 47 0.45 0.52 14.75
C GLU A 47 -0.99 1.01 14.55
N ARG A 48 -1.18 2.33 14.40
CA ARG A 48 -2.51 2.91 14.10
C ARG A 48 -3.05 2.47 12.75
N LEU A 49 -2.19 2.32 11.73
CA LEU A 49 -2.61 1.82 10.42
C LEU A 49 -3.06 0.36 10.51
N ILE A 50 -2.28 -0.50 11.19
CA ILE A 50 -2.69 -1.90 11.40
C ILE A 50 -4.01 -1.96 12.16
N LEU A 51 -4.14 -1.21 13.27
CA LEU A 51 -5.40 -1.12 14.02
C LEU A 51 -6.58 -0.71 13.11
N ALA A 52 -6.41 0.33 12.30
CA ALA A 52 -7.46 0.81 11.41
C ALA A 52 -7.91 -0.25 10.40
N LEU A 53 -6.97 -1.05 9.88
CA LEU A 53 -7.23 -2.07 8.87
C LEU A 53 -7.72 -3.41 9.45
N THR A 54 -7.30 -3.76 10.67
CA THR A 54 -7.58 -5.07 11.26
C THR A 54 -8.58 -5.04 12.42
N GLY A 55 -8.72 -3.90 13.09
CA GLY A 55 -9.48 -3.76 14.31
C GLY A 55 -8.70 -4.12 15.58
N GLU A 56 -7.43 -4.51 15.46
CA GLU A 56 -6.60 -4.96 16.55
C GLU A 56 -5.26 -4.22 16.60
N LEU A 57 -4.81 -3.85 17.79
CA LEU A 57 -3.45 -3.36 17.98
C LEU A 57 -2.45 -4.49 17.77
N PRO A 58 -1.41 -4.29 16.95
CA PRO A 58 -0.42 -5.32 16.69
C PRO A 58 0.46 -5.58 17.93
N SER A 59 1.05 -6.77 18.01
CA SER A 59 2.18 -7.00 18.92
C SER A 59 3.39 -6.15 18.51
N ARG A 60 4.30 -5.90 19.44
CA ARG A 60 5.54 -5.15 19.17
C ARG A 60 6.36 -5.74 18.00
N ALA A 61 6.39 -7.07 17.87
CA ALA A 61 7.05 -7.76 16.76
C ALA A 61 6.39 -7.42 15.42
N ARG A 62 5.06 -7.51 15.34
CA ARG A 62 4.29 -7.17 14.12
C ARG A 62 4.44 -5.70 13.75
N ALA A 63 4.33 -4.79 14.73
CA ALA A 63 4.51 -3.36 14.49
C ALA A 63 5.89 -3.04 13.91
N ARG A 64 6.94 -3.59 14.50
CA ARG A 64 8.31 -3.38 14.04
C ARG A 64 8.56 -3.98 12.66
N ALA A 65 8.04 -5.18 12.40
CA ALA A 65 8.10 -5.80 11.09
C ALA A 65 7.37 -4.97 10.03
N PHE A 66 6.20 -4.44 10.37
CA PHE A 66 5.41 -3.61 9.45
C PHE A 66 6.17 -2.35 9.03
N GLU A 67 6.83 -1.64 9.95
CA GLU A 67 7.66 -0.47 9.62
C GLU A 67 8.81 -0.83 8.65
N VAL A 68 9.42 -2.01 8.84
CA VAL A 68 10.43 -2.51 7.90
C VAL A 68 9.82 -2.81 6.54
N VAL A 69 8.74 -3.61 6.49
CA VAL A 69 8.12 -4.02 5.22
C VAL A 69 7.63 -2.82 4.42
N THR A 70 6.98 -1.85 5.07
CA THR A 70 6.49 -0.63 4.41
C THR A 70 7.63 0.19 3.83
N SER A 71 8.82 0.20 4.47
CA SER A 71 10.02 0.85 3.91
C SER A 71 10.51 0.17 2.62
N PHE A 72 10.33 -1.14 2.48
CA PHE A 72 10.65 -1.88 1.24
C PHE A 72 9.57 -1.73 0.16
N VAL A 73 8.33 -1.49 0.54
CA VAL A 73 7.19 -1.23 -0.36
C VAL A 73 7.19 0.20 -0.87
N ALA A 74 7.58 1.16 -0.03
CA ALA A 74 7.42 2.59 -0.27
C ALA A 74 8.06 3.14 -1.56
N PRO A 75 9.26 2.71 -1.99
CA PRO A 75 9.87 3.28 -3.19
C PRO A 75 8.99 3.10 -4.43
N VAL A 76 8.76 4.18 -5.14
CA VAL A 76 8.02 4.24 -6.39
C VAL A 76 8.78 5.15 -7.36
N ALA A 77 9.22 4.59 -8.48
CA ALA A 77 10.04 5.32 -9.43
C ALA A 77 9.20 6.32 -10.24
N VAL A 78 9.84 7.37 -10.75
CA VAL A 78 9.18 8.41 -11.56
C VAL A 78 8.57 7.88 -12.86
N ASN A 79 9.08 6.77 -13.39
CA ASN A 79 8.57 6.09 -14.57
C ASN A 79 7.46 5.06 -14.26
N GLU A 80 7.13 4.83 -12.98
CA GLU A 80 5.96 4.05 -12.63
C GLU A 80 4.68 4.90 -12.78
N ALA A 81 3.60 4.26 -13.21
CA ALA A 81 2.34 4.93 -13.51
C ALA A 81 1.84 5.89 -12.41
N PRO A 82 1.91 5.55 -11.10
CA PRO A 82 1.42 6.46 -10.06
C PRO A 82 2.17 7.78 -9.98
N THR A 83 3.50 7.71 -9.95
CA THR A 83 4.35 8.90 -9.89
C THR A 83 4.28 9.70 -11.19
N HIS A 84 4.32 8.99 -12.33
CA HIS A 84 4.22 9.62 -13.65
C HIS A 84 2.90 10.39 -13.81
N ALA A 85 1.76 9.79 -13.46
CA ALA A 85 0.46 10.44 -13.55
C ALA A 85 0.34 11.66 -12.61
N ALA A 86 0.85 11.54 -11.38
CA ALA A 86 0.89 12.63 -10.41
C ALA A 86 1.77 13.80 -10.91
N LEU A 87 2.94 13.49 -11.46
CA LEU A 87 3.84 14.48 -12.05
C LEU A 87 3.19 15.19 -13.22
N LEU A 88 2.53 14.48 -14.14
CA LEU A 88 1.79 15.10 -15.24
C LEU A 88 0.67 16.03 -14.73
N ALA A 89 -0.09 15.60 -13.73
CA ALA A 89 -1.09 16.46 -13.09
C ALA A 89 -0.45 17.75 -12.54
N ARG A 90 0.71 17.64 -11.90
CA ARG A 90 1.50 18.80 -11.40
C ARG A 90 1.93 19.71 -12.52
N LEU A 91 2.48 19.17 -13.60
CA LEU A 91 2.92 19.95 -14.78
C LEU A 91 1.74 20.61 -15.50
N CYS A 92 0.53 20.05 -15.44
CA CYS A 92 -0.71 20.65 -15.91
C CYS A 92 -1.31 21.67 -14.93
N SER A 93 -0.58 22.06 -13.90
CA SER A 93 -1.03 23.02 -12.87
C SER A 93 -2.26 22.57 -12.08
N ALA A 94 -2.45 21.25 -11.92
CA ALA A 94 -3.50 20.74 -11.04
C ALA A 94 -3.26 21.19 -9.58
N SER A 95 -4.36 21.34 -8.84
CA SER A 95 -4.29 21.62 -7.40
C SER A 95 -3.57 20.49 -6.64
N THR A 96 -3.07 20.77 -5.45
CA THR A 96 -2.45 19.76 -4.57
C THR A 96 -3.36 18.55 -4.37
N SER A 97 -4.66 18.77 -4.17
CA SER A 97 -5.66 17.70 -4.07
C SER A 97 -5.79 16.89 -5.37
N GLY A 98 -5.71 17.54 -6.53
CA GLY A 98 -5.72 16.88 -7.83
C GLY A 98 -4.50 15.97 -8.03
N VAL A 99 -3.29 16.46 -7.69
CA VAL A 99 -2.05 15.67 -7.73
C VAL A 99 -2.14 14.47 -6.79
N LEU A 100 -2.55 14.69 -5.53
CA LEU A 100 -2.69 13.65 -4.52
C LEU A 100 -3.70 12.58 -4.94
N SER A 101 -4.87 13.01 -5.43
CA SER A 101 -5.92 12.08 -5.87
C SER A 101 -5.48 11.25 -7.07
N THR A 102 -4.76 11.87 -8.02
CA THR A 102 -4.21 11.14 -9.19
C THR A 102 -3.21 10.08 -8.78
N ALA A 103 -2.27 10.42 -7.87
CA ALA A 103 -1.33 9.46 -7.31
C ALA A 103 -2.05 8.31 -6.61
N ALA A 104 -3.01 8.64 -5.73
CA ALA A 104 -3.75 7.66 -4.93
C ALA A 104 -4.55 6.68 -5.82
N LEU A 105 -5.22 7.18 -6.86
CA LEU A 105 -6.01 6.36 -7.77
C LEU A 105 -5.14 5.38 -8.57
N ALA A 106 -4.02 5.88 -9.10
CA ALA A 106 -3.08 5.04 -9.85
C ALA A 106 -2.38 4.00 -8.95
N LEU A 107 -2.07 4.35 -7.70
CA LEU A 107 -1.54 3.40 -6.71
C LEU A 107 -2.57 2.34 -6.32
N ALA A 108 -3.83 2.71 -6.15
CA ALA A 108 -4.90 1.77 -5.83
C ALA A 108 -5.08 0.75 -6.95
N GLU A 109 -5.06 1.19 -8.20
CA GLU A 109 -5.15 0.27 -9.35
C GLU A 109 -3.92 -0.64 -9.47
N GLN A 110 -2.73 -0.11 -9.19
CA GLN A 110 -1.50 -0.91 -9.15
C GLN A 110 -1.56 -1.97 -8.02
N ALA A 111 -2.00 -1.60 -6.83
CA ALA A 111 -2.15 -2.52 -5.70
C ALA A 111 -3.20 -3.59 -5.98
N ARG A 112 -4.36 -3.21 -6.52
CA ARG A 112 -5.42 -4.13 -6.94
C ARG A 112 -4.92 -5.14 -7.98
N THR A 113 -4.18 -4.68 -8.98
CA THR A 113 -3.60 -5.54 -10.01
C THR A 113 -2.59 -6.53 -9.42
N LEU A 114 -1.71 -6.07 -8.52
CA LEU A 114 -0.78 -6.93 -7.82
C LEU A 114 -1.53 -8.01 -7.02
N VAL A 115 -2.48 -7.63 -6.18
CA VAL A 115 -3.23 -8.57 -5.34
C VAL A 115 -4.03 -9.55 -6.19
N ALA A 116 -4.67 -9.07 -7.27
CA ALA A 116 -5.40 -9.94 -8.20
C ALA A 116 -4.48 -10.98 -8.86
N SER A 117 -3.24 -10.63 -9.20
CA SER A 117 -2.26 -11.56 -9.76
C SER A 117 -1.83 -12.66 -8.77
N LEU A 118 -2.02 -12.45 -7.48
CA LEU A 118 -1.67 -13.38 -6.40
C LEU A 118 -2.89 -14.16 -5.87
N ALA A 119 -4.09 -13.89 -6.37
CA ALA A 119 -5.34 -14.41 -5.81
C ALA A 119 -5.40 -15.94 -5.77
N THR A 120 -4.91 -16.62 -6.81
CA THR A 120 -4.90 -18.09 -6.88
C THR A 120 -4.01 -18.72 -5.80
N ASP A 121 -2.91 -18.06 -5.46
CA ASP A 121 -1.89 -18.57 -4.54
C ASP A 121 -1.95 -17.87 -3.16
N TRP A 122 -3.03 -17.12 -2.89
CA TRP A 122 -3.19 -16.36 -1.65
C TRP A 122 -3.09 -17.24 -0.40
N GLY A 123 -3.65 -18.46 -0.47
CA GLY A 123 -3.57 -19.42 0.63
C GLY A 123 -2.12 -19.76 1.01
N TRP A 124 -1.24 -19.88 0.02
CA TRP A 124 0.19 -20.11 0.27
C TRP A 124 0.87 -18.90 0.91
N LEU A 125 0.49 -17.68 0.53
CA LEU A 125 1.02 -16.45 1.14
C LEU A 125 0.62 -16.31 2.62
N VAL A 126 -0.56 -16.83 2.99
CA VAL A 126 -1.05 -16.85 4.37
C VAL A 126 -0.40 -17.96 5.19
N ASP A 127 -0.26 -19.15 4.61
CA ASP A 127 0.36 -20.32 5.25
C ASP A 127 1.29 -21.03 4.24
N PRO A 128 2.58 -20.65 4.18
CA PRO A 128 3.53 -21.12 3.19
C PRO A 128 4.00 -22.55 3.44
N GLN A 129 3.12 -23.52 3.21
CA GLN A 129 3.40 -24.94 3.27
C GLN A 129 3.80 -25.51 1.90
N GLY A 130 4.64 -26.55 1.91
CA GLY A 130 5.06 -27.25 0.69
C GLY A 130 5.98 -26.42 -0.22
N GLU A 131 5.91 -26.70 -1.52
CA GLU A 131 6.70 -25.99 -2.53
C GLU A 131 6.12 -24.62 -2.84
N VAL A 132 7.00 -23.69 -3.22
CA VAL A 132 6.57 -22.36 -3.71
C VAL A 132 5.82 -22.55 -5.05
N PRO A 133 4.60 -22.05 -5.19
CA PRO A 133 3.89 -22.04 -6.46
C PRO A 133 4.73 -21.38 -7.58
N LEU A 134 4.68 -21.92 -8.79
CA LEU A 134 5.49 -21.42 -9.91
C LEU A 134 5.35 -19.91 -10.15
N PRO A 135 4.14 -19.30 -10.11
CA PRO A 135 4.00 -17.87 -10.34
C PRO A 135 4.65 -16.99 -9.25
N LEU A 136 4.91 -17.56 -8.06
CA LEU A 136 5.49 -16.84 -6.94
C LEU A 136 7.01 -16.97 -6.85
N ARG A 137 7.65 -17.83 -7.67
CA ARG A 137 9.10 -18.11 -7.61
C ARG A 137 9.93 -16.93 -8.12
N ALA A 138 11.11 -16.78 -7.54
CA ALA A 138 12.10 -15.83 -8.05
C ALA A 138 12.64 -16.30 -9.42
N THR A 139 12.68 -15.39 -10.38
CA THR A 139 13.13 -15.67 -11.74
C THR A 139 14.60 -15.32 -11.97
N ASP A 140 15.17 -14.49 -11.10
CA ASP A 140 16.54 -13.97 -11.25
C ASP A 140 17.23 -13.73 -9.89
N ASP A 141 18.51 -13.48 -9.94
CA ASP A 141 19.35 -13.29 -8.74
C ASP A 141 19.10 -11.95 -8.05
N GLU A 142 18.67 -10.91 -8.77
CA GLU A 142 18.29 -9.62 -8.18
C GLU A 142 17.06 -9.76 -7.28
N ALA A 143 16.04 -10.51 -7.73
CA ALA A 143 14.88 -10.82 -6.92
C ALA A 143 15.28 -11.57 -5.64
N ARG A 144 16.15 -12.59 -5.74
CA ARG A 144 16.67 -13.35 -4.59
C ARG A 144 17.45 -12.45 -3.62
N ALA A 145 18.34 -11.61 -4.15
CA ALA A 145 19.11 -10.66 -3.34
C ALA A 145 18.19 -9.66 -2.60
N SER A 146 17.13 -9.19 -3.28
CA SER A 146 16.14 -8.29 -2.67
C SER A 146 15.38 -8.96 -1.49
N VAL A 147 14.99 -10.22 -1.66
CA VAL A 147 14.33 -10.99 -0.58
C VAL A 147 15.29 -11.28 0.57
N ALA A 148 16.56 -11.55 0.28
CA ALA A 148 17.59 -11.73 1.31
C ALA A 148 17.78 -10.45 2.15
N ARG A 149 17.83 -9.28 1.53
CA ARG A 149 17.88 -7.98 2.24
C ARG A 149 16.64 -7.75 3.11
N LEU A 150 15.45 -8.08 2.61
CA LEU A 150 14.20 -7.97 3.38
C LEU A 150 14.24 -8.90 4.60
N ARG A 151 14.65 -10.15 4.42
CA ARG A 151 14.79 -11.12 5.53
C ARG A 151 15.76 -10.64 6.60
N GLU A 152 16.92 -10.14 6.20
CA GLU A 152 17.93 -9.57 7.11
C GLU A 152 17.36 -8.39 7.90
N ALA A 153 16.70 -7.45 7.21
CA ALA A 153 16.09 -6.26 7.84
C ALA A 153 14.98 -6.63 8.83
N LEU A 154 14.23 -7.70 8.57
CA LEU A 154 13.16 -8.19 9.45
C LEU A 154 13.69 -8.94 10.68
N GLY A 155 14.90 -9.49 10.64
CA GLY A 155 15.48 -10.26 11.74
C GLY A 155 15.32 -9.61 13.11
N PRO A 156 15.64 -8.32 13.31
CA PRO A 156 15.50 -7.62 14.58
C PRO A 156 14.06 -7.47 15.09
N SER A 157 13.04 -7.68 14.27
CA SER A 157 11.63 -7.65 14.70
C SER A 157 11.24 -8.89 15.52
N GLY A 158 11.91 -10.01 15.27
CA GLY A 158 11.57 -11.30 15.83
C GLY A 158 10.28 -11.92 15.25
N LEU A 159 9.69 -11.32 14.20
CA LEU A 159 8.52 -11.88 13.55
C LEU A 159 8.95 -12.94 12.52
N PRO A 160 8.50 -14.19 12.64
CA PRO A 160 8.79 -15.21 11.64
C PRO A 160 7.97 -14.92 10.36
N VAL A 161 8.64 -14.99 9.21
CA VAL A 161 8.03 -14.90 7.88
C VAL A 161 8.53 -16.07 7.04
N PRO A 162 7.93 -17.27 7.18
CA PRO A 162 8.47 -18.51 6.58
C PRO A 162 8.61 -18.46 5.05
N ALA A 163 7.82 -17.63 4.37
CA ALA A 163 7.93 -17.43 2.92
C ALA A 163 9.31 -16.90 2.50
N LEU A 164 9.99 -16.12 3.35
CA LEU A 164 11.31 -15.53 3.04
C LEU A 164 12.46 -16.54 3.10
N ASP A 165 12.22 -17.74 3.64
CA ASP A 165 13.18 -18.83 3.63
C ASP A 165 13.06 -19.71 2.38
N ARG A 166 12.20 -19.31 1.45
CA ARG A 166 11.91 -20.02 0.20
C ARG A 166 12.39 -19.22 -1.02
N ASP A 167 12.43 -19.85 -2.18
CA ASP A 167 12.78 -19.21 -3.44
C ASP A 167 11.59 -18.43 -4.02
N VAL A 168 11.23 -17.33 -3.36
CA VAL A 168 10.07 -16.49 -3.66
C VAL A 168 10.49 -15.17 -4.30
N ALA A 169 9.69 -14.67 -5.25
CA ALA A 169 9.91 -13.38 -5.90
C ALA A 169 9.63 -12.20 -4.94
N ARG A 170 10.19 -11.03 -5.25
CA ARG A 170 10.13 -9.84 -4.39
C ARG A 170 8.70 -9.44 -4.00
N SER A 171 7.78 -9.30 -4.96
CA SER A 171 6.43 -8.83 -4.68
C SER A 171 5.64 -9.82 -3.81
N PRO A 172 5.58 -11.13 -4.11
CA PRO A 172 5.01 -12.12 -3.20
C PRO A 172 5.66 -12.15 -1.82
N ALA A 173 6.99 -11.97 -1.72
CA ALA A 173 7.70 -11.91 -0.45
C ALA A 173 7.24 -10.73 0.42
N LEU A 174 7.08 -9.54 -0.17
CA LEU A 174 6.56 -8.36 0.52
C LEU A 174 5.11 -8.56 0.98
N VAL A 175 4.27 -9.16 0.13
CA VAL A 175 2.88 -9.49 0.49
C VAL A 175 2.84 -10.51 1.62
N ALA A 176 3.62 -11.59 1.58
CA ALA A 176 3.71 -12.56 2.66
C ALA A 176 4.18 -11.92 3.98
N ALA A 177 5.10 -10.96 3.91
CA ALA A 177 5.55 -10.22 5.09
C ALA A 177 4.46 -9.30 5.65
N LEU A 178 3.65 -8.63 4.81
CA LEU A 178 2.47 -7.87 5.25
C LEU A 178 1.41 -8.79 5.90
N VAL A 179 1.18 -9.97 5.31
CA VAL A 179 0.29 -10.98 5.87
C VAL A 179 0.77 -11.44 7.25
N ALA A 180 2.07 -11.70 7.43
CA ALA A 180 2.65 -12.04 8.72
C ALA A 180 2.49 -10.91 9.77
N CYS A 181 2.44 -9.65 9.34
CA CYS A 181 2.11 -8.51 10.20
C CYS A 181 0.63 -8.49 10.64
N GLY A 182 -0.23 -9.37 10.12
CA GLY A 182 -1.63 -9.49 10.46
C GLY A 182 -2.61 -9.00 9.39
N LEU A 183 -2.13 -8.57 8.22
CA LEU A 183 -2.97 -8.12 7.10
C LEU A 183 -3.36 -9.32 6.22
N VAL A 184 -4.20 -10.21 6.75
CA VAL A 184 -4.51 -11.50 6.12
C VAL A 184 -5.48 -11.40 4.94
N ARG A 185 -6.22 -10.32 4.81
CA ARG A 185 -7.17 -10.11 3.72
C ARG A 185 -6.54 -9.30 2.58
N PRO A 186 -6.87 -9.63 1.32
CA PRO A 186 -6.39 -8.91 0.13
C PRO A 186 -6.54 -7.39 0.24
N GLU A 187 -7.70 -6.90 0.66
CA GLU A 187 -8.02 -5.47 0.74
C GLU A 187 -7.16 -4.73 1.78
N GLN A 188 -6.75 -5.43 2.84
CA GLN A 188 -5.84 -4.86 3.85
C GLN A 188 -4.44 -4.67 3.29
N VAL A 189 -3.97 -5.62 2.48
CA VAL A 189 -2.68 -5.53 1.78
C VAL A 189 -2.71 -4.42 0.73
N GLU A 190 -3.78 -4.33 -0.07
CA GLU A 190 -3.97 -3.22 -1.03
C GLU A 190 -3.88 -1.87 -0.33
N ALA A 191 -4.63 -1.68 0.76
CA ALA A 191 -4.62 -0.44 1.52
C ALA A 191 -3.23 -0.11 2.09
N ALA A 192 -2.54 -1.08 2.70
CA ALA A 192 -1.19 -0.91 3.22
C ALA A 192 -0.19 -0.55 2.10
N TRP A 193 -0.31 -1.18 0.93
CA TRP A 193 0.51 -0.90 -0.24
C TRP A 193 0.37 0.53 -0.71
N VAL A 194 -0.88 0.99 -0.87
CA VAL A 194 -1.19 2.36 -1.30
C VAL A 194 -0.66 3.38 -0.29
N VAL A 195 -0.99 3.21 1.00
CA VAL A 195 -0.60 4.17 2.03
C VAL A 195 0.92 4.26 2.19
N SER A 196 1.64 3.14 2.01
CA SER A 196 3.10 3.12 2.08
C SER A 196 3.77 3.90 0.94
N ARG A 197 3.20 3.88 -0.26
CA ARG A 197 3.78 4.48 -1.48
C ARG A 197 3.31 5.91 -1.75
N LEU A 198 2.10 6.25 -1.31
CA LEU A 198 1.46 7.52 -1.62
C LEU A 198 2.28 8.75 -1.21
N PRO A 199 2.91 8.80 -0.02
CA PRO A 199 3.71 9.95 0.37
C PRO A 199 4.89 10.21 -0.57
N LEU A 200 5.55 9.14 -1.06
CA LEU A 200 6.71 9.28 -1.95
C LEU A 200 6.28 9.65 -3.37
N ALA A 201 5.23 9.02 -3.92
CA ALA A 201 4.69 9.40 -5.23
C ALA A 201 4.24 10.86 -5.25
N PHE A 202 3.61 11.31 -4.17
CA PHE A 202 3.19 12.71 -4.03
C PHE A 202 4.38 13.65 -3.86
N ALA A 203 5.35 13.31 -3.02
CA ALA A 203 6.55 14.13 -2.79
C ALA A 203 7.37 14.31 -4.08
N GLU A 204 7.54 13.23 -4.85
CA GLU A 204 8.23 13.26 -6.15
C GLU A 204 7.53 14.22 -7.13
N ALA A 205 6.21 14.13 -7.24
CA ALA A 205 5.44 15.04 -8.09
C ALA A 205 5.49 16.50 -7.61
N MET A 206 5.54 16.73 -6.30
CA MET A 206 5.60 18.08 -5.72
C MET A 206 7.00 18.69 -5.74
N ALA A 207 8.05 17.90 -5.96
CA ALA A 207 9.42 18.40 -6.14
C ALA A 207 9.53 19.26 -7.40
N ASP A 208 8.70 19.00 -8.41
CA ASP A 208 8.64 19.82 -9.62
C ASP A 208 7.75 21.06 -9.46
N LYS A 209 8.12 22.12 -10.21
CA LYS A 209 7.32 23.34 -10.30
C LYS A 209 6.07 23.11 -11.13
N PRO A 210 4.94 23.79 -10.83
CA PRO A 210 3.79 23.80 -11.74
C PRO A 210 4.22 24.26 -13.13
N GLY A 211 3.80 23.51 -14.13
CA GLY A 211 4.07 23.81 -15.54
C GLY A 211 2.87 24.39 -16.25
N ASN A 212 3.04 24.63 -17.54
CA ASN A 212 1.97 25.02 -18.47
C ASN A 212 1.75 23.94 -19.54
N LEU A 213 1.87 22.69 -19.17
CA LEU A 213 1.62 21.59 -20.08
C LEU A 213 0.13 21.58 -20.44
N ARG A 214 -0.19 21.85 -21.72
CA ARG A 214 -1.57 21.87 -22.23
C ARG A 214 -1.91 20.65 -23.07
N GLU A 215 -0.87 19.93 -23.51
CA GLU A 215 -0.99 18.75 -24.35
C GLU A 215 -0.15 17.63 -23.78
N TYR A 216 -0.67 16.42 -23.87
CA TYR A 216 0.08 15.24 -23.48
C TYR A 216 1.26 15.05 -24.44
N PRO A 217 2.49 14.84 -23.95
CA PRO A 217 3.63 14.64 -24.82
C PRO A 217 3.47 13.38 -25.68
N TRP A 218 3.71 13.49 -26.99
CA TRP A 218 3.65 12.36 -27.92
C TRP A 218 4.68 11.26 -27.64
N HIS A 219 5.73 11.60 -26.88
CA HIS A 219 6.74 10.67 -26.43
C HIS A 219 6.90 10.79 -24.92
N LEU A 220 6.98 9.66 -24.23
CA LEU A 220 7.29 9.65 -22.81
C LEU A 220 8.65 10.33 -22.59
N PRO A 221 8.75 11.29 -21.67
CA PRO A 221 10.01 11.92 -21.34
C PRO A 221 11.00 10.89 -20.78
N ARG A 222 12.28 11.07 -21.08
CA ARG A 222 13.33 10.30 -20.45
C ARG A 222 13.42 10.71 -18.98
N PHE A 223 13.58 9.76 -18.11
CA PHE A 223 13.85 10.03 -16.69
C PHE A 223 15.35 9.93 -16.40
N ARG A 224 15.81 10.69 -15.43
CA ARG A 224 17.14 10.57 -14.85
C ARG A 224 17.02 10.78 -13.34
N TYR A 225 17.88 10.09 -12.59
CA TYR A 225 17.99 10.30 -11.16
C TYR A 225 19.01 11.41 -10.90
N GLU A 226 18.64 12.37 -10.06
CA GLU A 226 19.57 13.36 -9.51
C GLU A 226 19.82 12.96 -8.05
N GLU A 227 21.07 12.59 -7.73
CA GLU A 227 21.46 12.37 -6.34
C GLU A 227 21.45 13.73 -5.63
N GLY A 228 20.60 13.86 -4.60
CA GLY A 228 20.59 15.04 -3.75
C GLY A 228 21.93 15.17 -3.02
N GLU A 229 22.48 16.36 -2.97
CA GLU A 229 23.63 16.65 -2.09
C GLU A 229 23.22 16.32 -0.65
N ARG A 230 24.00 15.43 0.00
CA ARG A 230 23.81 15.03 1.40
C ARG A 230 24.37 16.09 2.33
#